data_dca249b2cf63dd8219a1d6e65c73644b
#
_entry.id   dca249b2cf63dd8219a1d6e65c73644b
#
_cell.length_a   1.000
_cell.length_b   1.000
_cell.length_c   1.000
_cell.angle_alpha   90.00
_cell.angle_beta   90.00
_cell.angle_gamma   90.00
#
_symmetry.space_group_name_H-M   'P 1'
#
loop_
_entity.id
_entity.type
_entity.pdbx_description
1 polymer ?
#
loop_
_entity_poly.entity_id
_entity_poly.type
_entity_poly.pdbx_seq_one_letter_code
_entity_poly.pdbx_strand_id
1 'polypeptide(L)'
;MIAPRLEIDLGKIQHNARTLVERLARRGISVTGVTKAALGSTEIADAMLLAGVSSLGDSRIENIEVMRSSHMFARLSLIRSPMLSQAERVVTSADVSFNTELEVIRRLSSEAGKLGRTHAVVLMVELGDLRDGIMPDDLVAAVRETLSLPNIVFKGLATNLACQNGVSPDDSNMGELSR
;
A
#
# COMPACT_ATOMS: atom_id res chain seq x y z
N MET A 1 36.78 7.99 -18.60
CA MET A 1 35.41 8.59 -18.66
C MET A 1 34.71 8.26 -17.36
N ILE A 2 34.21 9.27 -16.64
CA ILE A 2 33.38 9.05 -15.44
C ILE A 2 31.99 8.71 -15.97
N ALA A 3 31.49 7.50 -15.66
CA ALA A 3 30.13 7.10 -16.03
C ALA A 3 29.11 8.00 -15.32
N PRO A 4 27.95 8.28 -15.92
CA PRO A 4 26.85 8.93 -15.22
C PRO A 4 26.50 8.15 -13.95
N ARG A 5 26.32 8.85 -12.83
CA ARG A 5 25.95 8.24 -11.55
C ARG A 5 24.80 9.01 -10.91
N LEU A 6 23.96 8.30 -10.17
CA LEU A 6 22.93 8.86 -9.30
C LEU A 6 23.48 8.85 -7.87
N GLU A 7 23.50 10.01 -7.23
CA GLU A 7 23.84 10.13 -5.82
C GLU A 7 22.56 10.32 -5.00
N ILE A 8 22.37 9.48 -3.97
CA ILE A 8 21.20 9.51 -3.10
C ILE A 8 21.66 9.96 -1.71
N ASP A 9 21.12 11.09 -1.26
CA ASP A 9 21.37 11.63 0.07
C ASP A 9 20.30 11.13 1.05
N LEU A 10 20.64 10.10 1.81
CA LEU A 10 19.74 9.51 2.80
C LEU A 10 19.34 10.48 3.91
N GLY A 11 20.22 11.43 4.27
CA GLY A 11 19.91 12.46 5.26
C GLY A 11 18.80 13.40 4.80
N LYS A 12 18.79 13.76 3.50
CA LYS A 12 17.72 14.58 2.92
C LYS A 12 16.41 13.80 2.83
N ILE A 13 16.46 12.51 2.47
CA ILE A 13 15.27 11.65 2.48
C ILE A 13 14.67 11.58 3.87
N GLN A 14 15.50 11.30 4.88
CA GLN A 14 15.09 11.24 6.27
C GLN A 14 14.48 12.58 6.75
N HIS A 15 15.13 13.71 6.43
CA HIS A 15 14.64 15.04 6.79
C HIS A 15 13.26 15.31 6.17
N ASN A 16 13.09 15.03 4.87
CA ASN A 16 11.84 15.26 4.16
C ASN A 16 10.71 14.38 4.72
N ALA A 17 11.00 13.09 4.94
CA ALA A 17 10.02 12.17 5.51
C ALA A 17 9.59 12.62 6.92
N ARG A 18 10.53 13.02 7.79
CA ARG A 18 10.25 13.53 9.13
C ARG A 18 9.36 14.77 9.09
N THR A 19 9.66 15.72 8.21
CA THR A 19 8.86 16.93 8.03
C THR A 19 7.40 16.60 7.70
N LEU A 20 7.17 15.64 6.82
CA LEU A 20 5.82 15.18 6.47
C LEU A 20 5.14 14.47 7.64
N VAL A 21 5.84 13.56 8.32
CA VAL A 21 5.33 12.83 9.48
C VAL A 21 4.87 13.81 10.56
N GLU A 22 5.73 14.76 10.97
CA GLU A 22 5.41 15.74 12.01
C GLU A 22 4.23 16.65 11.62
N ARG A 23 4.18 17.07 10.35
CA ARG A 23 3.10 17.91 9.84
C ARG A 23 1.75 17.21 9.88
N LEU A 24 1.70 15.95 9.44
CA LEU A 24 0.47 15.18 9.30
C LEU A 24 0.02 14.57 10.65
N ALA A 25 0.95 14.22 11.52
CA ALA A 25 0.65 13.72 12.86
C ALA A 25 -0.22 14.69 13.69
N ARG A 26 -0.05 16.00 13.50
CA ARG A 26 -0.89 17.04 14.14
C ARG A 26 -2.37 16.94 13.76
N ARG A 27 -2.68 16.22 12.68
CA ARG A 27 -4.05 15.96 12.18
C ARG A 27 -4.48 14.50 12.37
N GLY A 28 -3.72 13.71 13.10
CA GLY A 28 -3.99 12.28 13.31
C GLY A 28 -3.76 11.43 12.06
N ILE A 29 -3.01 11.93 11.06
CA ILE A 29 -2.75 11.23 9.80
C ILE A 29 -1.38 10.54 9.89
N SER A 30 -1.36 9.23 9.69
CA SER A 30 -0.12 8.46 9.59
C SER A 30 0.46 8.50 8.16
N VAL A 31 1.78 8.31 8.05
CA VAL A 31 2.48 8.35 6.77
C VAL A 31 3.06 6.97 6.46
N THR A 32 2.79 6.49 5.25
CA THR A 32 3.45 5.30 4.69
C THR A 32 4.56 5.74 3.73
N GLY A 33 5.80 5.30 3.97
CA GLY A 33 6.92 5.54 3.07
C GLY A 33 6.85 4.59 1.86
N VAL A 34 6.90 5.13 0.62
CA VAL A 34 6.78 4.32 -0.59
C VAL A 34 8.13 4.18 -1.29
N THR A 35 8.60 2.94 -1.46
CA THR A 35 9.95 2.59 -1.97
C THR A 35 9.98 2.26 -3.45
N LYS A 36 8.85 2.20 -4.15
CA LYS A 36 8.75 1.72 -5.54
C LYS A 36 9.68 2.42 -6.54
N ALA A 37 9.90 3.74 -6.38
CA ALA A 37 10.80 4.51 -7.23
C ALA A 37 12.28 4.20 -6.98
N ALA A 38 12.60 3.61 -5.83
CA ALA A 38 13.93 3.21 -5.41
C ALA A 38 14.12 1.68 -5.43
N LEU A 39 13.27 0.95 -6.15
CA LEU A 39 13.31 -0.50 -6.33
C LEU A 39 13.39 -1.29 -5.00
N GLY A 40 12.74 -0.79 -3.96
CA GLY A 40 12.75 -1.44 -2.64
C GLY A 40 14.07 -1.32 -1.88
N SER A 41 14.91 -0.28 -2.17
CA SER A 41 16.17 -0.07 -1.45
C SER A 41 15.94 -0.05 0.06
N THR A 42 16.66 -0.93 0.74
CA THR A 42 16.58 -1.08 2.20
C THR A 42 17.15 0.13 2.92
N GLU A 43 18.19 0.76 2.39
CA GLU A 43 18.79 1.96 2.96
C GLU A 43 17.83 3.16 2.92
N ILE A 44 17.07 3.30 1.82
CA ILE A 44 16.03 4.34 1.71
C ILE A 44 14.86 4.02 2.64
N ALA A 45 14.47 2.75 2.74
CA ALA A 45 13.44 2.29 3.65
C ALA A 45 13.82 2.58 5.11
N ASP A 46 15.06 2.28 5.51
CA ASP A 46 15.60 2.58 6.84
C ASP A 46 15.57 4.09 7.13
N ALA A 47 16.01 4.92 6.18
CA ALA A 47 15.98 6.38 6.34
C ALA A 47 14.55 6.90 6.55
N MET A 48 13.55 6.33 5.87
CA MET A 48 12.13 6.66 6.07
C MET A 48 11.62 6.18 7.45
N LEU A 49 11.97 4.96 7.87
CA LEU A 49 11.59 4.43 9.19
C LEU A 49 12.20 5.26 10.32
N LEU A 50 13.47 5.62 10.22
CA LEU A 50 14.15 6.51 11.17
C LEU A 50 13.54 7.92 11.23
N ALA A 51 12.85 8.32 10.17
CA ALA A 51 12.07 9.55 10.12
C ALA A 51 10.70 9.45 10.81
N GLY A 52 10.25 8.24 11.17
CA GLY A 52 8.99 8.01 11.88
C GLY A 52 7.80 7.67 10.98
N VAL A 53 8.02 7.21 9.72
CA VAL A 53 6.89 6.66 8.95
C VAL A 53 6.33 5.44 9.66
N SER A 54 5.00 5.27 9.61
CA SER A 54 4.29 4.21 10.33
C SER A 54 4.38 2.84 9.65
N SER A 55 4.67 2.84 8.36
CA SER A 55 4.74 1.65 7.50
C SER A 55 5.51 1.94 6.22
N LEU A 56 5.89 0.89 5.50
CA LEU A 56 6.46 0.99 4.15
C LEU A 56 5.51 0.39 3.13
N GLY A 57 5.53 0.92 1.91
CA GLY A 57 4.72 0.43 0.80
C GLY A 57 5.54 0.28 -0.48
N ASP A 58 5.23 -0.76 -1.24
CA ASP A 58 5.77 -0.92 -2.59
C ASP A 58 4.71 -1.52 -3.52
N SER A 59 4.85 -1.29 -4.82
CA SER A 59 3.94 -1.82 -5.83
C SER A 59 4.33 -3.19 -6.38
N ARG A 60 5.50 -3.72 -5.99
CA ARG A 60 6.03 -5.01 -6.42
C ARG A 60 6.25 -5.92 -5.23
N ILE A 61 5.74 -7.14 -5.35
CA ILE A 61 5.92 -8.13 -4.28
C ILE A 61 7.41 -8.48 -4.09
N GLU A 62 8.21 -8.47 -5.15
CA GLU A 62 9.65 -8.72 -5.10
C GLU A 62 10.36 -7.72 -4.17
N ASN A 63 10.00 -6.45 -4.24
CA ASN A 63 10.56 -5.40 -3.38
C ASN A 63 10.10 -5.57 -1.92
N ILE A 64 8.84 -5.98 -1.70
CA ILE A 64 8.32 -6.31 -0.36
C ILE A 64 9.11 -7.49 0.23
N GLU A 65 9.38 -8.53 -0.56
CA GLU A 65 10.16 -9.70 -0.11
C GLU A 65 11.60 -9.32 0.27
N VAL A 66 12.25 -8.47 -0.51
CA VAL A 66 13.59 -7.93 -0.20
C VAL A 66 13.57 -7.19 1.14
N MET A 67 12.62 -6.27 1.33
CA MET A 67 12.47 -5.55 2.60
C MET A 67 12.17 -6.49 3.77
N ARG A 68 11.32 -7.50 3.57
CA ARG A 68 11.00 -8.51 4.60
C ARG A 68 12.22 -9.35 4.98
N SER A 69 13.02 -9.78 4.00
CA SER A 69 14.23 -10.57 4.22
C SER A 69 15.35 -9.80 4.94
N SER A 70 15.35 -8.48 4.85
CA SER A 70 16.29 -7.61 5.56
C SER A 70 15.95 -7.45 7.06
N HIS A 71 15.06 -8.27 7.59
CA HIS A 71 14.59 -8.23 8.98
C HIS A 71 13.94 -6.91 9.39
N MET A 72 13.35 -6.20 8.45
CA MET A 72 12.54 -5.04 8.76
C MET A 72 11.26 -5.45 9.48
N PHE A 73 11.14 -5.05 10.74
CA PHE A 73 9.94 -5.26 11.54
C PHE A 73 8.83 -4.26 11.24
N ALA A 74 9.03 -3.41 10.24
CA ALA A 74 8.02 -2.46 9.80
C ALA A 74 6.83 -3.18 9.18
N ARG A 75 5.65 -2.57 9.31
CA ARG A 75 4.47 -3.01 8.56
C ARG A 75 4.71 -2.75 7.08
N LEU A 76 4.58 -3.80 6.26
CA LEU A 76 4.77 -3.75 4.81
C LEU A 76 3.44 -3.84 4.08
N SER A 77 3.21 -2.92 3.17
CA SER A 77 1.98 -2.82 2.38
C SER A 77 2.27 -2.99 0.90
N LEU A 78 1.63 -3.96 0.25
CA LEU A 78 1.60 -4.05 -1.20
C LEU A 78 0.52 -3.09 -1.72
N ILE A 79 0.95 -1.95 -2.28
CA ILE A 79 0.05 -0.85 -2.70
C ILE A 79 -0.45 -0.98 -4.13
N ARG A 80 -0.60 -2.21 -4.60
CA ARG A 80 -1.17 -2.57 -5.90
C ARG A 80 -1.88 -3.91 -5.79
N SER A 81 -2.99 -4.07 -6.50
CA SER A 81 -3.65 -5.38 -6.63
C SER A 81 -2.65 -6.42 -7.14
N PRO A 82 -2.40 -7.49 -6.41
CA PRO A 82 -1.52 -8.56 -6.88
C PRO A 82 -2.19 -9.40 -7.97
N MET A 83 -1.38 -10.13 -8.73
CA MET A 83 -1.90 -11.19 -9.58
C MET A 83 -2.32 -12.41 -8.73
N LEU A 84 -3.27 -13.20 -9.21
CA LEU A 84 -3.72 -14.44 -8.55
C LEU A 84 -2.56 -15.38 -8.20
N SER A 85 -1.57 -15.48 -9.09
CA SER A 85 -0.37 -16.30 -8.89
C SER A 85 0.58 -15.80 -7.79
N GLN A 86 0.42 -14.56 -7.35
CA GLN A 86 1.26 -13.95 -6.32
C GLN A 86 0.65 -14.06 -4.91
N ALA A 87 -0.58 -14.56 -4.78
CA ALA A 87 -1.35 -14.48 -3.53
C ALA A 87 -0.62 -15.13 -2.33
N GLU A 88 0.00 -16.29 -2.52
CA GLU A 88 0.79 -16.96 -1.47
C GLU A 88 1.97 -16.09 -1.00
N ARG A 89 2.72 -15.51 -1.95
CA ARG A 89 3.85 -14.63 -1.66
C ARG A 89 3.40 -13.37 -0.91
N VAL A 90 2.25 -12.81 -1.33
CA VAL A 90 1.67 -11.63 -0.69
C VAL A 90 1.28 -11.92 0.76
N VAL A 91 0.56 -13.00 1.00
CA VAL A 91 0.17 -13.42 2.36
C VAL A 91 1.40 -13.69 3.24
N THR A 92 2.48 -14.20 2.65
CA THR A 92 3.72 -14.52 3.37
C THR A 92 4.52 -13.27 3.74
N SER A 93 4.60 -12.30 2.84
CA SER A 93 5.59 -11.22 2.92
C SER A 93 5.01 -9.85 3.24
N ALA A 94 3.75 -9.57 2.85
CA ALA A 94 3.07 -8.31 3.13
C ALA A 94 2.09 -8.43 4.30
N ASP A 95 2.02 -7.40 5.13
CA ASP A 95 1.03 -7.33 6.21
C ASP A 95 -0.33 -6.84 5.70
N VAL A 96 -0.33 -6.03 4.64
CA VAL A 96 -1.53 -5.45 4.03
C VAL A 96 -1.38 -5.45 2.52
N SER A 97 -2.46 -5.73 1.79
CA SER A 97 -2.52 -5.50 0.33
C SER A 97 -3.69 -4.61 -0.05
N PHE A 98 -3.47 -3.78 -1.07
CA PHE A 98 -4.50 -2.92 -1.68
C PHE A 98 -5.09 -3.65 -2.88
N ASN A 99 -6.40 -3.73 -2.96
CA ASN A 99 -7.09 -4.62 -3.89
C ASN A 99 -8.27 -3.92 -4.56
N THR A 100 -8.52 -4.31 -5.83
CA THR A 100 -9.68 -3.91 -6.63
C THR A 100 -10.52 -5.10 -7.06
N GLU A 101 -9.94 -6.29 -7.10
CA GLU A 101 -10.53 -7.50 -7.66
C GLU A 101 -10.93 -8.48 -6.56
N LEU A 102 -12.22 -8.79 -6.45
CA LEU A 102 -12.74 -9.74 -5.46
C LEU A 102 -12.16 -11.15 -5.62
N GLU A 103 -11.88 -11.58 -6.85
CA GLU A 103 -11.26 -12.88 -7.10
C GLU A 103 -9.87 -12.99 -6.47
N VAL A 104 -9.11 -11.89 -6.53
CA VAL A 104 -7.79 -11.81 -5.85
C VAL A 104 -7.97 -11.91 -4.34
N ILE A 105 -8.96 -11.23 -3.77
CA ILE A 105 -9.21 -11.26 -2.32
C ILE A 105 -9.65 -12.66 -1.87
N ARG A 106 -10.49 -13.36 -2.65
CA ARG A 106 -10.85 -14.76 -2.39
C ARG A 106 -9.61 -15.66 -2.40
N ARG A 107 -8.69 -15.42 -3.35
CA ARG A 107 -7.43 -16.16 -3.42
C ARG A 107 -6.54 -15.88 -2.22
N LEU A 108 -6.40 -14.62 -1.80
CA LEU A 108 -5.68 -14.24 -0.59
C LEU A 108 -6.27 -14.91 0.66
N SER A 109 -7.60 -14.95 0.79
CA SER A 109 -8.31 -15.66 1.86
C SER A 109 -7.94 -17.16 1.90
N SER A 110 -7.96 -17.82 0.74
CA SER A 110 -7.60 -19.22 0.61
C SER A 110 -6.14 -19.49 1.01
N GLU A 111 -5.21 -18.68 0.51
CA GLU A 111 -3.78 -18.86 0.84
C GLU A 111 -3.49 -18.52 2.32
N ALA A 112 -4.16 -17.52 2.89
CA ALA A 112 -4.05 -17.21 4.31
C ALA A 112 -4.53 -18.40 5.17
N GLY A 113 -5.65 -19.04 4.79
CA GLY A 113 -6.14 -20.24 5.47
C GLY A 113 -5.17 -21.41 5.40
N LYS A 114 -4.55 -21.68 4.25
CA LYS A 114 -3.53 -22.73 4.08
C LYS A 114 -2.31 -22.50 4.99
N LEU A 115 -1.94 -21.24 5.20
CA LEU A 115 -0.81 -20.85 6.03
C LEU A 115 -1.18 -20.67 7.52
N GLY A 116 -2.45 -20.91 7.89
CA GLY A 116 -2.93 -20.78 9.27
C GLY A 116 -2.84 -19.34 9.81
N ARG A 117 -3.03 -18.33 8.95
CA ARG A 117 -2.91 -16.91 9.32
C ARG A 117 -4.05 -16.08 8.73
N THR A 118 -4.13 -14.82 9.11
CA THR A 118 -5.01 -13.83 8.48
C THR A 118 -4.20 -12.87 7.62
N HIS A 119 -4.84 -12.28 6.59
CA HIS A 119 -4.24 -11.25 5.75
C HIS A 119 -5.12 -10.00 5.75
N ALA A 120 -4.49 -8.83 5.89
CA ALA A 120 -5.22 -7.58 5.90
C ALA A 120 -5.37 -7.02 4.47
N VAL A 121 -6.56 -6.52 4.15
CA VAL A 121 -6.86 -5.93 2.84
C VAL A 121 -7.47 -4.54 2.98
N VAL A 122 -7.13 -3.68 2.03
CA VAL A 122 -7.75 -2.38 1.79
C VAL A 122 -8.40 -2.44 0.42
N LEU A 123 -9.64 -1.98 0.28
CA LEU A 123 -10.30 -1.87 -1.02
C LEU A 123 -10.03 -0.49 -1.64
N MET A 124 -9.66 -0.50 -2.91
CA MET A 124 -9.46 0.72 -3.68
C MET A 124 -10.77 1.17 -4.31
N VAL A 125 -11.08 2.46 -4.20
CA VAL A 125 -12.27 3.09 -4.78
C VAL A 125 -11.84 3.97 -5.95
N GLU A 126 -12.52 3.85 -7.09
CA GLU A 126 -12.28 4.68 -8.27
C GLU A 126 -13.02 6.02 -8.11
N LEU A 127 -12.25 7.10 -8.09
CA LEU A 127 -12.76 8.47 -7.94
C LEU A 127 -12.22 9.44 -9.00
N GLY A 128 -11.93 8.92 -10.20
CA GLY A 128 -11.59 9.74 -11.37
C GLY A 128 -10.17 9.53 -11.91
N ASP A 129 -9.27 8.82 -11.23
CA ASP A 129 -7.91 8.55 -11.74
C ASP A 129 -7.92 7.54 -12.91
N LEU A 130 -8.96 6.73 -13.03
CA LEU A 130 -9.21 5.75 -14.10
C LEU A 130 -8.04 4.77 -14.28
N ARG A 131 -7.40 4.41 -13.19
CA ARG A 131 -6.27 3.48 -13.19
C ARG A 131 -6.63 2.14 -12.56
N ASP A 132 -7.06 2.15 -11.33
CA ASP A 132 -7.52 0.98 -10.58
C ASP A 132 -8.44 1.43 -9.43
N GLY A 133 -9.53 0.71 -9.23
CA GLY A 133 -10.51 1.00 -8.19
C GLY A 133 -11.84 0.31 -8.49
N ILE A 134 -12.59 0.04 -7.43
CA ILE A 134 -13.97 -0.43 -7.49
C ILE A 134 -14.85 0.80 -7.71
N MET A 135 -15.77 0.72 -8.65
CA MET A 135 -16.73 1.81 -8.87
C MET A 135 -17.60 2.02 -7.61
N PRO A 136 -17.95 3.26 -7.27
CA PRO A 136 -18.76 3.55 -6.08
C PRO A 136 -20.05 2.73 -5.99
N ASP A 137 -20.74 2.50 -7.09
CA ASP A 137 -21.98 1.72 -7.15
C ASP A 137 -21.77 0.24 -6.76
N ASP A 138 -20.60 -0.32 -6.98
CA ASP A 138 -20.25 -1.72 -6.68
C ASP A 138 -19.63 -1.87 -5.28
N LEU A 139 -19.25 -0.77 -4.64
CA LEU A 139 -18.42 -0.79 -3.44
C LEU A 139 -19.09 -1.50 -2.26
N VAL A 140 -20.38 -1.26 -2.03
CA VAL A 140 -21.12 -1.87 -0.93
C VAL A 140 -21.15 -3.40 -1.05
N ALA A 141 -21.37 -3.90 -2.26
CA ALA A 141 -21.35 -5.34 -2.54
C ALA A 141 -19.95 -5.92 -2.30
N ALA A 142 -18.92 -5.26 -2.77
CA ALA A 142 -17.53 -5.66 -2.60
C ALA A 142 -17.09 -5.69 -1.13
N VAL A 143 -17.47 -4.69 -0.34
CA VAL A 143 -17.21 -4.66 1.11
C VAL A 143 -17.91 -5.81 1.82
N ARG A 144 -19.19 -6.04 1.54
CA ARG A 144 -19.96 -7.15 2.16
C ARG A 144 -19.33 -8.50 1.88
N GLU A 145 -18.93 -8.74 0.64
CA GLU A 145 -18.26 -9.96 0.26
C GLU A 145 -16.90 -10.10 0.97
N THR A 146 -16.09 -9.04 0.95
CA THR A 146 -14.79 -9.03 1.64
C THR A 146 -14.91 -9.35 3.13
N LEU A 147 -15.91 -8.79 3.79
CA LEU A 147 -16.20 -9.04 5.21
C LEU A 147 -16.66 -10.47 5.50
N SER A 148 -17.22 -11.17 4.51
CA SER A 148 -17.65 -12.56 4.65
C SER A 148 -16.54 -13.59 4.46
N LEU A 149 -15.40 -13.18 3.91
CA LEU A 149 -14.29 -14.09 3.62
C LEU A 149 -13.55 -14.48 4.90
N PRO A 150 -13.32 -15.78 5.16
CA PRO A 150 -12.49 -16.22 6.25
C PRO A 150 -11.04 -15.78 6.04
N ASN A 151 -10.29 -15.61 7.14
CA ASN A 151 -8.88 -15.27 7.10
C ASN A 151 -8.53 -13.92 6.46
N ILE A 152 -9.53 -13.07 6.17
CA ILE A 152 -9.35 -11.70 5.71
C ILE A 152 -9.71 -10.71 6.83
N VAL A 153 -8.87 -9.69 6.96
CA VAL A 153 -9.12 -8.56 7.86
C VAL A 153 -9.29 -7.31 7.02
N PHE A 154 -10.52 -6.84 6.89
CA PHE A 154 -10.81 -5.59 6.19
C PHE A 154 -10.29 -4.39 6.99
N LYS A 155 -9.45 -3.56 6.40
CA LYS A 155 -8.79 -2.41 7.04
C LYS A 155 -9.41 -1.07 6.68
N GLY A 156 -10.18 -1.01 5.60
CA GLY A 156 -10.81 0.21 5.15
C GLY A 156 -10.76 0.41 3.65
N LEU A 157 -11.10 1.62 3.26
CA LEU A 157 -11.11 2.07 1.87
C LEU A 157 -9.92 2.97 1.58
N ALA A 158 -9.48 3.00 0.33
CA ALA A 158 -8.48 3.94 -0.15
C ALA A 158 -8.80 4.36 -1.58
N THR A 159 -8.27 5.47 -2.01
CA THR A 159 -8.33 5.92 -3.40
C THR A 159 -6.97 6.37 -3.88
N ASN A 160 -6.78 6.38 -5.18
CA ASN A 160 -5.62 6.93 -5.84
C ASN A 160 -6.11 8.01 -6.80
N LEU A 161 -5.63 9.24 -6.65
CA LEU A 161 -6.18 10.37 -7.39
C LEU A 161 -5.22 10.95 -8.43
N ALA A 162 -3.96 11.16 -8.07
CA ALA A 162 -3.04 11.97 -8.87
C ALA A 162 -2.00 11.14 -9.62
N CYS A 163 -2.28 9.88 -9.97
CA CYS A 163 -1.28 9.00 -10.59
C CYS A 163 -1.34 8.99 -12.10
N GLN A 164 -2.52 8.81 -12.68
CA GLN A 164 -2.69 8.68 -14.13
C GLN A 164 -3.36 9.91 -14.74
N ASN A 165 -4.53 10.30 -14.26
CA ASN A 165 -5.27 11.46 -14.80
C ASN A 165 -5.03 12.75 -14.02
N GLY A 166 -4.24 12.71 -12.95
CA GLY A 166 -3.87 13.91 -12.20
C GLY A 166 -5.05 14.56 -11.48
N VAL A 167 -6.01 13.77 -11.02
CA VAL A 167 -7.16 14.23 -10.25
C VAL A 167 -6.69 14.79 -8.91
N SER A 168 -7.03 16.03 -8.63
CA SER A 168 -6.73 16.64 -7.33
C SER A 168 -7.82 16.31 -6.31
N PRO A 169 -7.46 16.08 -5.03
CA PRO A 169 -8.46 15.99 -3.97
C PRO A 169 -9.28 17.27 -3.90
N ASP A 170 -10.61 17.13 -3.90
CA ASP A 170 -11.58 18.21 -3.74
C ASP A 170 -12.77 17.77 -2.88
N ASP A 171 -13.66 18.69 -2.57
CA ASP A 171 -14.83 18.42 -1.74
C ASP A 171 -15.77 17.37 -2.35
N SER A 172 -15.80 17.26 -3.67
CA SER A 172 -16.65 16.30 -4.38
C SER A 172 -16.12 14.88 -4.20
N ASN A 173 -14.86 14.62 -4.63
CA ASN A 173 -14.30 13.26 -4.60
C ASN A 173 -13.98 12.79 -3.17
N MET A 174 -13.59 13.70 -2.27
CA MET A 174 -13.38 13.36 -0.87
C MET A 174 -14.71 13.19 -0.12
N GLY A 175 -15.74 13.95 -0.48
CA GLY A 175 -17.10 13.75 0.01
C GLY A 175 -17.68 12.40 -0.42
N GLU A 176 -17.42 11.96 -1.64
CA GLU A 176 -17.81 10.63 -2.13
C GLU A 176 -17.13 9.51 -1.32
N LEU A 177 -15.83 9.60 -1.09
CA LEU A 177 -15.09 8.62 -0.29
C LEU A 177 -15.58 8.53 1.17
N SER A 178 -16.18 9.60 1.68
CA SER A 178 -16.61 9.70 3.08
C SER A 178 -18.05 9.24 3.33
N ARG A 179 -18.82 8.94 2.28
CA ARG A 179 -20.19 8.42 2.36
C ARG A 179 -20.24 6.91 2.55
#